data_7ccda1374d64d3071557b087a666867a
#
_entry.id   7ccda1374d64d3071557b087a666867a
#
_cell.length_a   1.000
_cell.length_b   1.000
_cell.length_c   1.000
_cell.angle_alpha   90.00
_cell.angle_beta   90.00
_cell.angle_gamma   90.00
#
_symmetry.space_group_name_H-M   'P 1'
#
loop_
_entity.id
_entity.type
_entity.pdbx_description
1 polymer ?
#
loop_
_entity_poly.entity_id
_entity_poly.type
_entity_poly.pdbx_seq_one_letter_code
_entity_poly.pdbx_strand_id
1 'polypeptide(L)'
;MNAQPMIHFFDALKNCFRNYINFKGRIRRSEYWWFMLPINVVSALLIILLSLYASRILGISYTSSSSGSYPYNPSPYNPDYPSPSYDPYPYIPSYTRVKYDKKSTRALIIIFVIHISCIALPVISATVRRLHDVGKKGNYIFIGFVPFFGGLNLLILLCLDSHQNSNKFGPSPKYGNGDLDKNTELNPLTNEIITTTDNKIDTLLN
;
A
#
# COMPACT_ATOMS: atom_id res chain seq x y z
N MET A 1 -16.36 18.76 -22.71
CA MET A 1 -16.68 18.11 -21.42
C MET A 1 -15.92 18.83 -20.33
N ASN A 2 -16.61 19.42 -19.36
CA ASN A 2 -15.99 20.11 -18.25
C ASN A 2 -15.62 19.06 -17.19
N ALA A 3 -14.35 19.05 -16.76
CA ALA A 3 -13.92 18.17 -15.69
C ALA A 3 -14.53 18.62 -14.36
N GLN A 4 -15.01 17.68 -13.56
CA GLN A 4 -15.49 17.93 -12.20
C GLN A 4 -14.36 18.55 -11.34
N PRO A 5 -14.67 19.43 -10.36
CA PRO A 5 -13.68 20.04 -9.51
C PRO A 5 -12.80 18.99 -8.80
N MET A 6 -11.59 19.38 -8.43
CA MET A 6 -10.70 18.49 -7.70
C MET A 6 -11.24 18.20 -6.30
N ILE A 7 -11.12 16.95 -5.87
CA ILE A 7 -11.52 16.53 -4.52
C ILE A 7 -10.44 17.01 -3.53
N HIS A 8 -10.86 17.57 -2.41
CA HIS A 8 -9.96 17.94 -1.33
C HIS A 8 -9.39 16.70 -0.63
N PHE A 9 -8.23 16.87 -0.02
CA PHE A 9 -7.48 15.81 0.64
C PHE A 9 -8.34 15.02 1.66
N PHE A 10 -9.02 15.73 2.57
CA PHE A 10 -9.85 15.08 3.60
C PHE A 10 -11.04 14.33 3.03
N ASP A 11 -11.65 14.84 1.96
CA ASP A 11 -12.76 14.17 1.29
C ASP A 11 -12.29 12.89 0.59
N ALA A 12 -11.10 12.91 -0.01
CA ALA A 12 -10.49 11.73 -0.61
C ALA A 12 -10.26 10.64 0.43
N LEU A 13 -9.68 10.98 1.57
CA LEU A 13 -9.49 10.05 2.69
C LEU A 13 -10.82 9.48 3.18
N LYS A 14 -11.79 10.35 3.47
CA LYS A 14 -13.12 9.96 3.94
C LYS A 14 -13.80 9.01 2.96
N ASN A 15 -13.76 9.32 1.66
CA ASN A 15 -14.36 8.48 0.62
C ASN A 15 -13.69 7.10 0.55
N CYS A 16 -12.37 7.02 0.64
CA CYS A 16 -11.67 5.75 0.60
C CYS A 16 -11.95 4.90 1.83
N PHE A 17 -11.96 5.49 3.02
CA PHE A 17 -12.33 4.76 4.24
C PHE A 17 -13.81 4.38 4.28
N ARG A 18 -14.72 5.23 3.79
CA ARG A 18 -16.14 4.89 3.67
C ARG A 18 -16.37 3.71 2.72
N ASN A 19 -15.54 3.58 1.69
CA ASN A 19 -15.59 2.51 0.70
C ASN A 19 -14.54 1.42 0.94
N TYR A 20 -14.18 1.20 2.19
CA TYR A 20 -13.16 0.30 2.68
C TYR A 20 -13.19 -1.13 2.08
N ILE A 21 -14.39 -1.73 1.91
CA ILE A 21 -14.60 -3.06 1.31
C ILE A 21 -15.33 -2.97 -0.03
N ASN A 22 -15.57 -1.77 -0.54
CA ASN A 22 -16.30 -1.60 -1.78
C ASN A 22 -15.36 -1.68 -2.98
N PHE A 23 -15.40 -2.78 -3.70
CA PHE A 23 -14.62 -3.02 -4.93
C PHE A 23 -15.33 -2.57 -6.22
N LYS A 24 -16.57 -2.05 -6.10
CA LYS A 24 -17.34 -1.57 -7.24
C LYS A 24 -17.09 -0.08 -7.49
N GLY A 25 -17.38 0.37 -8.72
CA GLY A 25 -17.22 1.76 -9.09
C GLY A 25 -15.81 2.14 -9.53
N ARG A 26 -15.56 3.43 -9.61
CA ARG A 26 -14.34 4.05 -10.14
C ARG A 26 -13.81 5.10 -9.14
N ILE A 27 -12.52 5.37 -9.17
CA ILE A 27 -11.87 6.40 -8.36
C ILE A 27 -10.93 7.23 -9.25
N ARG A 28 -10.94 8.56 -9.09
CA ARG A 28 -10.04 9.45 -9.85
C ARG A 28 -8.59 9.29 -9.38
N ARG A 29 -7.65 9.63 -10.28
CA ARG A 29 -6.22 9.64 -10.01
C ARG A 29 -5.85 10.48 -8.78
N SER A 30 -6.35 11.71 -8.67
CA SER A 30 -6.06 12.58 -7.54
C SER A 30 -6.54 12.00 -6.21
N GLU A 31 -7.75 11.46 -6.17
CA GLU A 31 -8.33 10.85 -4.96
C GLU A 31 -7.52 9.62 -4.52
N TYR A 32 -7.11 8.79 -5.47
CA TYR A 32 -6.26 7.62 -5.21
C TYR A 32 -4.92 8.02 -4.58
N TRP A 33 -4.20 9.00 -5.15
CA TRP A 33 -2.90 9.42 -4.65
C TRP A 33 -2.98 10.17 -3.33
N TRP A 34 -4.01 11.00 -3.12
CA TRP A 34 -4.26 11.64 -1.82
C TRP A 34 -4.50 10.62 -0.70
N PHE A 35 -5.06 9.47 -1.02
CA PHE A 35 -5.23 8.36 -0.09
C PHE A 35 -3.94 7.56 0.12
N MET A 36 -3.24 7.20 -0.95
CA MET A 36 -2.05 6.34 -0.91
C MET A 36 -0.86 6.99 -0.20
N LEU A 37 -0.59 8.27 -0.45
CA LEU A 37 0.58 8.96 0.11
C LEU A 37 0.61 8.92 1.64
N PRO A 38 -0.41 9.39 2.39
CA PRO A 38 -0.37 9.38 3.84
C PRO A 38 -0.31 7.96 4.42
N ILE A 39 -1.00 7.01 3.83
CA ILE A 39 -0.95 5.61 4.28
C ILE A 39 0.46 5.05 4.17
N ASN A 40 1.14 5.27 3.04
CA ASN A 40 2.51 4.80 2.87
C ASN A 40 3.48 5.50 3.85
N VAL A 41 3.32 6.81 4.09
CA VAL A 41 4.14 7.55 5.06
C VAL A 41 3.93 7.02 6.47
N VAL A 42 2.69 6.86 6.91
CA VAL A 42 2.36 6.34 8.24
C VAL A 42 2.87 4.90 8.40
N SER A 43 2.70 4.06 7.38
CA SER A 43 3.20 2.68 7.39
C SER A 43 4.72 2.61 7.47
N ALA A 44 5.42 3.45 6.71
CA ALA A 44 6.88 3.53 6.75
C ALA A 44 7.39 3.97 8.13
N LEU A 45 6.78 5.00 8.73
CA LEU A 45 7.11 5.45 10.08
C LEU A 45 6.88 4.33 11.12
N LEU A 46 5.77 3.63 11.03
CA LEU A 46 5.48 2.52 11.94
C LEU A 46 6.50 1.38 11.79
N ILE A 47 6.85 1.02 10.56
CA ILE A 47 7.87 -0.01 10.28
C ILE A 47 9.22 0.41 10.85
N ILE A 48 9.63 1.67 10.69
CA ILE A 48 10.87 2.21 11.25
C ILE A 48 10.84 2.13 12.77
N LEU A 49 9.76 2.58 13.41
CA LEU A 49 9.62 2.53 14.87
C LEU A 49 9.66 1.09 15.39
N LEU A 50 8.96 0.17 14.75
CA LEU A 50 8.98 -1.25 15.10
C LEU A 50 10.38 -1.85 14.92
N SER A 51 11.10 -1.47 13.89
CA SER A 51 12.48 -1.91 13.63
C SER A 51 13.44 -1.41 14.70
N LEU A 52 13.35 -0.12 15.07
CA LEU A 52 14.16 0.46 16.16
C LEU A 52 13.85 -0.19 17.51
N TYR A 53 12.57 -0.45 17.78
CA TYR A 53 12.17 -1.14 18.99
C TYR A 53 12.66 -2.59 19.00
N ALA A 54 12.54 -3.31 17.88
CA ALA A 54 13.06 -4.66 17.73
C ALA A 54 14.57 -4.73 17.93
N SER A 55 15.34 -3.80 17.38
CA SER A 55 16.79 -3.74 17.57
C SER A 55 17.18 -3.49 19.02
N ARG A 56 16.37 -2.75 19.78
CA ARG A 56 16.57 -2.54 21.23
C ARG A 56 16.29 -3.80 22.06
N ILE A 57 15.22 -4.53 21.73
CA ILE A 57 14.82 -5.76 22.45
C ILE A 57 15.70 -6.95 22.08
N LEU A 58 16.00 -7.10 20.78
CA LEU A 58 16.87 -8.17 20.31
C LEU A 58 18.32 -7.98 20.74
N GLY A 59 18.59 -6.81 21.37
CA GLY A 59 19.85 -6.45 21.98
C GLY A 59 21.02 -7.08 21.26
N ILE A 60 21.49 -6.47 20.17
CA ILE A 60 22.86 -6.71 19.74
C ILE A 60 23.74 -6.00 20.77
N SER A 61 23.69 -6.49 22.00
CA SER A 61 24.67 -6.18 22.99
C SER A 61 25.93 -6.91 22.54
N TYR A 62 26.72 -6.23 21.74
CA TYR A 62 28.14 -6.56 21.61
C TYR A 62 28.77 -6.21 22.97
N THR A 63 28.45 -6.98 23.99
CA THR A 63 29.27 -7.01 25.20
C THR A 63 30.54 -7.73 24.79
N SER A 64 31.50 -6.96 24.37
CA SER A 64 32.90 -7.35 24.39
C SER A 64 33.21 -7.69 25.85
N SER A 65 32.95 -8.93 26.24
CA SER A 65 33.46 -9.42 27.54
C SER A 65 34.95 -9.68 27.40
N SER A 66 35.72 -8.64 27.54
CA SER A 66 37.16 -8.67 27.67
C SER A 66 37.60 -9.05 29.10
N SER A 67 36.96 -10.04 29.68
CA SER A 67 37.43 -10.55 31.00
C SER A 67 37.10 -12.04 31.10
N GLY A 68 37.68 -12.82 30.23
CA GLY A 68 38.00 -14.17 30.59
C GLY A 68 39.25 -14.14 31.47
N SER A 69 39.09 -13.85 32.75
CA SER A 69 40.11 -14.29 33.69
C SER A 69 40.03 -15.80 33.71
N TYR A 70 40.88 -16.42 32.93
CA TYR A 70 41.14 -17.84 33.10
C TYR A 70 41.61 -18.03 34.53
N PRO A 71 41.07 -18.97 35.30
CA PRO A 71 41.67 -19.34 36.56
C PRO A 71 43.11 -19.76 36.23
N TYR A 72 44.07 -18.92 36.58
CA TYR A 72 45.48 -19.23 36.56
C TYR A 72 45.66 -20.46 37.49
N ASN A 73 45.78 -21.63 36.86
CA ASN A 73 46.18 -22.82 37.57
C ASN A 73 47.70 -22.88 37.48
N PRO A 74 48.42 -22.46 38.54
CA PRO A 74 49.85 -22.57 38.53
C PRO A 74 50.21 -24.03 38.49
N SER A 75 50.60 -24.56 37.33
CA SER A 75 51.25 -25.84 37.27
C SER A 75 52.56 -25.77 38.12
N PRO A 76 52.91 -26.80 38.85
CA PRO A 76 54.11 -26.78 39.66
C PRO A 76 55.32 -26.46 38.80
N TYR A 77 56.08 -25.43 39.21
CA TYR A 77 57.27 -24.96 38.51
C TYR A 77 58.26 -26.13 38.32
N ASN A 78 58.50 -26.48 37.10
CA ASN A 78 59.59 -27.42 36.72
C ASN A 78 60.75 -26.59 36.16
N PRO A 79 61.87 -26.46 36.90
CA PRO A 79 63.01 -25.62 36.48
C PRO A 79 63.71 -26.11 35.21
N ASP A 80 63.47 -27.35 34.81
CA ASP A 80 64.14 -27.96 33.62
C ASP A 80 63.45 -27.73 32.29
N TYR A 81 62.28 -27.03 32.31
CA TYR A 81 61.55 -26.69 31.07
C TYR A 81 61.39 -25.18 30.94
N PRO A 82 62.14 -24.52 30.01
CA PRO A 82 61.83 -23.12 29.71
C PRO A 82 60.42 -23.02 29.15
N SER A 83 59.56 -22.31 29.83
CA SER A 83 58.21 -22.06 29.37
C SER A 83 58.21 -21.43 27.98
N PRO A 84 57.62 -22.03 26.95
CA PRO A 84 57.45 -21.35 25.69
C PRO A 84 56.56 -20.15 25.91
N SER A 85 57.05 -18.97 25.64
CA SER A 85 56.31 -17.70 25.69
C SER A 85 55.29 -17.56 24.56
N TYR A 86 54.82 -18.69 24.04
CA TYR A 86 53.89 -18.77 22.92
C TYR A 86 52.66 -19.50 23.39
N ASP A 87 51.55 -18.75 23.49
CA ASP A 87 50.24 -19.32 23.74
C ASP A 87 49.74 -19.93 22.41
N PRO A 88 49.75 -21.27 22.21
CA PRO A 88 49.49 -21.89 20.94
C PRO A 88 47.99 -21.95 20.62
N TYR A 89 47.14 -21.44 21.51
CA TYR A 89 45.70 -21.49 21.26
C TYR A 89 45.26 -20.16 20.69
N PRO A 90 44.77 -20.16 19.41
CA PRO A 90 44.20 -18.97 18.84
C PRO A 90 42.99 -18.55 19.69
N TYR A 91 42.91 -17.27 20.03
CA TYR A 91 41.77 -16.67 20.70
C TYR A 91 40.51 -17.02 19.94
N ILE A 92 39.68 -17.92 20.45
CA ILE A 92 38.37 -18.21 19.93
C ILE A 92 37.39 -17.25 20.62
N PRO A 93 36.90 -16.24 19.89
CA PRO A 93 35.91 -15.32 20.46
C PRO A 93 34.69 -16.13 20.89
N SER A 94 34.36 -16.07 22.19
CA SER A 94 33.14 -16.68 22.69
C SER A 94 31.93 -15.98 22.07
N TYR A 95 31.27 -16.65 21.16
CA TYR A 95 30.00 -16.16 20.61
C TYR A 95 28.98 -16.12 21.73
N THR A 96 28.63 -14.93 22.16
CA THR A 96 27.52 -14.73 23.09
C THR A 96 26.23 -15.13 22.38
N ARG A 97 25.63 -16.21 22.81
CA ARG A 97 24.33 -16.66 22.31
C ARG A 97 23.30 -15.58 22.66
N VAL A 98 22.81 -14.84 21.64
CA VAL A 98 21.77 -13.82 21.82
C VAL A 98 20.52 -14.52 22.38
N LYS A 99 20.13 -14.17 23.60
CA LYS A 99 18.93 -14.71 24.24
C LYS A 99 17.73 -13.91 23.74
N TYR A 100 17.03 -14.46 22.76
CA TYR A 100 15.79 -13.86 22.26
C TYR A 100 14.68 -13.94 23.31
N ASP A 101 14.10 -12.81 23.65
CA ASP A 101 12.85 -12.81 24.39
C ASP A 101 11.69 -13.17 23.45
N LYS A 102 11.28 -14.44 23.51
CA LYS A 102 10.22 -14.99 22.69
C LYS A 102 8.88 -14.23 22.84
N LYS A 103 8.64 -13.64 24.00
CA LYS A 103 7.39 -12.93 24.31
C LYS A 103 7.31 -11.61 23.57
N SER A 104 8.36 -10.81 23.63
CA SER A 104 8.46 -9.53 22.91
C SER A 104 8.47 -9.72 21.40
N THR A 105 9.17 -10.73 20.88
CA THR A 105 9.17 -11.04 19.45
C THR A 105 7.78 -11.41 18.93
N ARG A 106 7.02 -12.22 19.67
CA ARG A 106 5.64 -12.55 19.32
C ARG A 106 4.74 -11.31 19.28
N ALA A 107 4.86 -10.44 20.28
CA ALA A 107 4.09 -9.20 20.33
C ALA A 107 4.33 -8.32 19.10
N LEU A 108 5.60 -8.16 18.70
CA LEU A 108 5.95 -7.39 17.48
C LEU A 108 5.33 -8.00 16.20
N ILE A 109 5.38 -9.33 16.06
CA ILE A 109 4.79 -10.01 14.91
C ILE A 109 3.27 -9.78 14.89
N ILE A 110 2.59 -9.90 16.03
CA ILE A 110 1.14 -9.69 16.13
C ILE A 110 0.78 -8.27 15.73
N ILE A 111 1.48 -7.25 16.24
CA ILE A 111 1.26 -5.84 15.89
C ILE A 111 1.44 -5.63 14.38
N PHE A 112 2.48 -6.20 13.81
CA PHE A 112 2.77 -6.09 12.38
C PHE A 112 1.69 -6.75 11.50
N VAL A 113 1.21 -7.93 11.88
CA VAL A 113 0.13 -8.64 11.18
C VAL A 113 -1.18 -7.84 11.24
N ILE A 114 -1.53 -7.32 12.41
CA ILE A 114 -2.73 -6.47 12.57
C ILE A 114 -2.62 -5.23 11.68
N HIS A 115 -1.48 -4.55 11.68
CA HIS A 115 -1.25 -3.36 10.87
C HIS A 115 -1.45 -3.65 9.37
N ILE A 116 -0.78 -4.69 8.85
CA ILE A 116 -0.94 -5.09 7.44
C ILE A 116 -2.40 -5.43 7.13
N SER A 117 -3.07 -6.20 7.98
CA SER A 117 -4.46 -6.60 7.75
C SER A 117 -5.41 -5.40 7.69
N CYS A 118 -5.23 -4.42 8.58
CA CYS A 118 -6.04 -3.20 8.59
C CYS A 118 -5.87 -2.33 7.35
N ILE A 119 -4.66 -2.28 6.77
CA ILE A 119 -4.36 -1.42 5.62
C ILE A 119 -4.57 -2.13 4.29
N ALA A 120 -4.36 -3.44 4.22
CA ALA A 120 -4.45 -4.20 2.97
C ALA A 120 -5.81 -4.05 2.28
N LEU A 121 -6.91 -4.17 3.02
CA LEU A 121 -8.26 -4.11 2.45
C LEU A 121 -8.57 -2.76 1.79
N PRO A 122 -8.40 -1.60 2.43
CA PRO A 122 -8.70 -0.32 1.79
C PRO A 122 -7.75 0.00 0.64
N VAL A 123 -6.49 -0.43 0.72
CA VAL A 123 -5.51 -0.26 -0.37
C VAL A 123 -5.91 -1.10 -1.59
N ILE A 124 -6.25 -2.38 -1.40
CA ILE A 124 -6.70 -3.25 -2.48
C ILE A 124 -8.00 -2.70 -3.10
N SER A 125 -8.98 -2.30 -2.27
CA SER A 125 -10.23 -1.73 -2.74
C SER A 125 -10.02 -0.47 -3.59
N ALA A 126 -9.19 0.47 -3.11
CA ALA A 126 -8.87 1.68 -3.85
C ALA A 126 -8.13 1.37 -5.17
N THR A 127 -7.18 0.43 -5.15
CA THR A 127 -6.42 0.01 -6.34
C THR A 127 -7.32 -0.64 -7.39
N VAL A 128 -8.24 -1.52 -6.99
CA VAL A 128 -9.22 -2.14 -7.90
C VAL A 128 -10.10 -1.08 -8.53
N ARG A 129 -10.65 -0.15 -7.75
CA ARG A 129 -11.48 0.96 -8.27
C ARG A 129 -10.69 1.89 -9.20
N ARG A 130 -9.39 2.04 -8.96
CA ARG A 130 -8.51 2.79 -9.85
C ARG A 130 -8.26 2.06 -11.16
N LEU A 131 -8.08 0.74 -11.15
CA LEU A 131 -8.01 -0.08 -12.37
C LEU A 131 -9.31 -0.02 -13.17
N HIS A 132 -10.46 -0.03 -12.50
CA HIS A 132 -11.76 0.16 -13.14
C HIS A 132 -11.86 1.52 -13.85
N ASP A 133 -11.25 2.56 -13.29
CA ASP A 133 -11.26 3.90 -13.86
C ASP A 133 -10.49 4.00 -15.20
N VAL A 134 -9.43 3.23 -15.36
CA VAL A 134 -8.69 3.08 -16.62
C VAL A 134 -9.25 1.95 -17.52
N GLY A 135 -10.45 1.43 -17.22
CA GLY A 135 -11.14 0.41 -18.02
C GLY A 135 -10.62 -1.03 -17.86
N LYS A 136 -9.71 -1.28 -16.90
CA LYS A 136 -9.17 -2.61 -16.62
C LYS A 136 -10.01 -3.35 -15.58
N LYS A 137 -10.01 -4.68 -15.64
CA LYS A 137 -10.63 -5.51 -14.61
C LYS A 137 -9.81 -5.48 -13.32
N GLY A 138 -10.44 -5.65 -12.16
CA GLY A 138 -9.75 -5.70 -10.86
C GLY A 138 -8.64 -6.76 -10.77
N ASN A 139 -8.78 -7.87 -11.52
CA ASN A 139 -7.76 -8.92 -11.55
C ASN A 139 -6.39 -8.46 -12.09
N TYR A 140 -6.33 -7.31 -12.76
CA TYR A 140 -5.04 -6.73 -13.15
C TYR A 140 -4.14 -6.35 -11.96
N ILE A 141 -4.68 -6.31 -10.74
CA ILE A 141 -3.86 -6.13 -9.52
C ILE A 141 -2.80 -7.23 -9.38
N PHE A 142 -3.12 -8.46 -9.81
CA PHE A 142 -2.20 -9.61 -9.73
C PHE A 142 -0.99 -9.48 -10.65
N ILE A 143 -1.02 -8.59 -11.64
CA ILE A 143 0.15 -8.31 -12.48
C ILE A 143 1.31 -7.76 -11.64
N GLY A 144 1.01 -7.09 -10.51
CA GLY A 144 2.00 -6.60 -9.57
C GLY A 144 2.90 -7.69 -8.96
N PHE A 145 2.46 -8.95 -8.97
CA PHE A 145 3.25 -10.08 -8.48
C PHE A 145 4.25 -10.62 -9.51
N VAL A 146 4.18 -10.17 -10.77
CA VAL A 146 5.17 -10.56 -11.79
C VAL A 146 6.51 -9.87 -11.45
N PRO A 147 7.58 -10.63 -11.23
CA PRO A 147 8.88 -10.06 -10.85
C PRO A 147 9.40 -9.10 -11.94
N PHE A 148 10.15 -8.10 -11.52
CA PHE A 148 10.79 -7.05 -12.31
C PHE A 148 9.83 -6.06 -13.00
N PHE A 149 8.88 -6.52 -13.80
CA PHE A 149 8.03 -5.66 -14.64
C PHE A 149 6.62 -5.44 -14.10
N GLY A 150 6.13 -6.33 -13.23
CA GLY A 150 4.74 -6.30 -12.79
C GLY A 150 4.37 -5.06 -11.98
N GLY A 151 5.20 -4.72 -11.00
CA GLY A 151 5.00 -3.53 -10.18
C GLY A 151 5.07 -2.23 -11.00
N LEU A 152 6.02 -2.14 -11.93
CA LEU A 152 6.16 -0.98 -12.82
C LEU A 152 4.94 -0.84 -13.74
N ASN A 153 4.49 -1.95 -14.33
CA ASN A 153 3.30 -1.95 -15.20
C ASN A 153 2.05 -1.51 -14.42
N LEU A 154 1.87 -2.05 -13.21
CA LEU A 154 0.77 -1.65 -12.33
C LEU A 154 0.86 -0.15 -11.99
N LEU A 155 2.04 0.35 -11.65
CA LEU A 155 2.26 1.77 -11.36
C LEU A 155 1.88 2.66 -12.56
N ILE A 156 2.30 2.29 -13.78
CA ILE A 156 1.93 3.01 -15.01
C ILE A 156 0.40 3.05 -15.15
N LEU A 157 -0.29 1.91 -14.97
CA LEU A 157 -1.76 1.85 -15.06
C LEU A 157 -2.43 2.76 -14.01
N LEU A 158 -1.88 2.84 -12.81
CA LEU A 158 -2.40 3.70 -11.74
C LEU A 158 -2.14 5.20 -11.99
N CYS A 159 -1.13 5.54 -12.77
CA CYS A 159 -0.79 6.91 -13.16
C CYS A 159 -1.55 7.41 -14.41
N LEU A 160 -2.10 6.51 -15.25
CA LEU A 160 -2.87 6.88 -16.44
C LEU A 160 -4.05 7.79 -16.05
N ASP A 161 -4.54 8.61 -16.98
CA ASP A 161 -5.71 9.44 -16.72
C ASP A 161 -7.01 8.62 -16.73
N SER A 162 -8.06 9.18 -16.15
CA SER A 162 -9.39 8.58 -16.12
C SER A 162 -9.96 8.43 -17.53
N HIS A 163 -10.60 7.31 -17.81
CA HIS A 163 -11.34 7.11 -19.05
C HIS A 163 -12.50 8.10 -19.11
N GLN A 164 -12.63 8.83 -20.22
CA GLN A 164 -13.57 9.94 -20.35
C GLN A 164 -15.03 9.48 -20.28
N ASN A 165 -15.36 8.43 -21.01
CA ASN A 165 -16.72 7.93 -21.12
C ASN A 165 -17.09 6.99 -19.97
N SER A 166 -18.39 6.76 -19.80
CA SER A 166 -18.89 5.70 -18.96
C SER A 166 -18.35 4.35 -19.43
N ASN A 167 -18.02 3.48 -18.50
CA ASN A 167 -17.61 2.13 -18.79
C ASN A 167 -18.45 1.14 -17.95
N LYS A 168 -18.19 -0.17 -18.11
CA LYS A 168 -18.91 -1.22 -17.39
C LYS A 168 -18.86 -1.12 -15.84
N PHE A 169 -17.99 -0.27 -15.29
CA PHE A 169 -17.85 -0.05 -13.86
C PHE A 169 -18.54 1.23 -13.39
N GLY A 170 -19.14 2.00 -14.32
CA GLY A 170 -19.91 3.19 -14.01
C GLY A 170 -19.41 4.46 -14.73
N PRO A 171 -20.02 5.61 -14.39
CA PRO A 171 -19.67 6.90 -14.98
C PRO A 171 -18.26 7.35 -14.58
N SER A 172 -17.69 8.27 -15.37
CA SER A 172 -16.37 8.80 -15.10
C SER A 172 -16.40 9.72 -13.86
N PRO A 173 -15.60 9.45 -12.83
CA PRO A 173 -15.56 10.30 -11.65
C PRO A 173 -14.92 11.67 -11.92
N LYS A 174 -14.18 11.80 -13.03
CA LYS A 174 -13.57 13.06 -13.47
C LYS A 174 -14.44 13.86 -14.41
N TYR A 175 -15.17 13.20 -15.30
CA TYR A 175 -15.94 13.85 -16.37
C TYR A 175 -17.47 13.72 -16.20
N GLY A 176 -17.94 12.98 -15.18
CA GLY A 176 -19.37 12.79 -14.93
C GLY A 176 -20.03 11.86 -15.96
N ASN A 177 -21.33 12.03 -16.13
CA ASN A 177 -22.16 11.25 -17.07
C ASN A 177 -22.14 11.87 -18.47
N GLY A 178 -20.98 12.06 -19.05
CA GLY A 178 -20.86 12.73 -20.37
C GLY A 178 -21.75 12.16 -21.47
N ASP A 179 -22.16 10.89 -21.34
CA ASP A 179 -23.10 10.26 -22.28
C ASP A 179 -24.58 10.58 -21.96
N LEU A 180 -24.88 10.83 -20.67
CA LEU A 180 -26.23 11.21 -20.25
C LEU A 180 -26.54 12.67 -20.62
N ASP A 181 -25.52 13.57 -20.47
CA ASP A 181 -25.70 14.98 -20.84
C ASP A 181 -25.99 15.13 -22.34
N LYS A 182 -25.34 14.33 -23.23
CA LYS A 182 -25.62 14.33 -24.63
C LYS A 182 -27.05 13.82 -24.97
N ASN A 183 -27.49 12.77 -24.25
CA ASN A 183 -28.86 12.25 -24.44
C ASN A 183 -29.91 13.19 -23.82
N THR A 184 -29.53 13.96 -22.77
CA THR A 184 -30.43 14.95 -22.18
C THR A 184 -30.56 16.20 -23.05
N GLU A 185 -29.48 16.59 -23.76
CA GLU A 185 -29.56 17.69 -24.74
C GLU A 185 -30.36 17.29 -26.01
N LEU A 186 -30.31 16.00 -26.40
CA LEU A 186 -31.13 15.50 -27.52
C LEU A 186 -32.63 15.34 -27.14
N ASN A 187 -32.92 14.99 -25.90
CA ASN A 187 -34.30 14.77 -25.44
C ASN A 187 -35.20 16.01 -25.56
N PRO A 188 -34.77 17.24 -25.16
CA PRO A 188 -35.65 18.40 -25.33
C PRO A 188 -35.97 18.69 -26.77
N LEU A 189 -35.01 18.57 -27.70
CA LEU A 189 -35.24 18.74 -29.14
C LEU A 189 -36.18 17.66 -29.70
N THR A 190 -36.01 16.42 -29.25
CA THR A 190 -36.85 15.30 -29.64
C THR A 190 -38.30 15.48 -29.15
N ASN A 191 -38.45 15.93 -27.88
CA ASN A 191 -39.76 16.22 -27.33
C ASN A 191 -40.44 17.42 -28.02
N GLU A 192 -39.68 18.46 -28.38
CA GLU A 192 -40.20 19.60 -29.09
C GLU A 192 -40.66 19.22 -30.49
N ILE A 193 -39.94 18.34 -31.20
CA ILE A 193 -40.33 17.80 -32.49
C ILE A 193 -41.61 16.95 -32.40
N ILE A 194 -41.66 16.08 -31.37
CA ILE A 194 -42.85 15.23 -31.16
C ILE A 194 -44.09 16.08 -30.86
N THR A 195 -43.98 17.04 -29.94
CA THR A 195 -45.12 17.92 -29.61
C THR A 195 -45.56 18.80 -30.77
N THR A 196 -44.63 19.26 -31.60
CA THR A 196 -44.95 20.04 -32.81
C THR A 196 -45.63 19.18 -33.85
N THR A 197 -45.22 17.91 -33.99
CA THR A 197 -45.80 16.97 -34.92
C THR A 197 -47.20 16.56 -34.49
N ASP A 198 -47.43 16.28 -33.21
CA ASP A 198 -48.74 15.94 -32.66
C ASP A 198 -49.75 17.08 -32.85
N ASN A 199 -49.36 18.33 -32.50
CA ASN A 199 -50.17 19.52 -32.70
C ASN A 199 -50.55 19.75 -34.20
N LYS A 200 -49.65 19.41 -35.13
CA LYS A 200 -49.88 19.54 -36.56
C LYS A 200 -50.83 18.47 -37.07
N ILE A 201 -50.77 17.26 -36.52
CA ILE A 201 -51.68 16.18 -36.84
C ILE A 201 -53.09 16.51 -36.37
N ASP A 202 -53.24 17.03 -35.14
CA ASP A 202 -54.52 17.41 -34.61
C ASP A 202 -55.18 18.57 -35.38
N THR A 203 -54.36 19.47 -35.92
CA THR A 203 -54.84 20.58 -36.77
C THR A 203 -55.30 20.12 -38.18
N LEU A 204 -54.83 18.98 -38.64
CA LEU A 204 -55.17 18.41 -39.94
C LEU A 204 -56.38 17.46 -39.85
N LEU A 205 -56.75 16.99 -38.66
CA LEU A 205 -57.84 16.06 -38.43
C LEU A 205 -59.13 16.76 -38.00
N ASN A 206 -59.11 18.06 -37.72
CA ASN A 206 -60.23 18.95 -37.41
C ASN A 206 -60.50 19.89 -38.63
#